data_85604fb420b6eabcded4ca030d8d9c96
#
_entry.id   85604fb420b6eabcded4ca030d8d9c96
#
_cell.length_a   1.000
_cell.length_b   1.000
_cell.length_c   1.000
_cell.angle_alpha   90.00
_cell.angle_beta   90.00
_cell.angle_gamma   90.00
#
_symmetry.space_group_name_H-M   'P 1'
#
loop_
_entity.id
_entity.type
_entity.pdbx_description
1 polymer ?
#
loop_
_entity_poly.entity_id
_entity_poly.type
_entity_poly.pdbx_seq_one_letter_code
_entity_poly.pdbx_strand_id
1 'polypeptide(L)'
;MKQLIIPDKVQKEMLTDFRIMGETKGLIGGYCEDEFPVCYANEEMARMLGYDAVEELIEAIDGKVINTIHPDDREQVIKDIGDEYYEGLTYETTYRMPRKDGSCFWTVDKGKVVQTEDGKLAIISACYDMTSFVERHKKLEEKNMLSQATIDNIPGGYHRCSLEEGHPFLYISNRFLAILG
;
A
#
# COMPACT_ATOMS: atom_id res chain seq x y z
N MET A 1 20.00 4.65 22.84
CA MET A 1 18.91 3.66 22.81
C MET A 1 19.48 2.34 22.32
N LYS A 2 19.23 1.20 22.98
CA LYS A 2 19.62 -0.09 22.41
C LYS A 2 18.69 -0.34 21.21
N GLN A 3 19.27 -0.37 20.01
CA GLN A 3 18.58 -0.80 18.81
C GLN A 3 18.13 -2.26 19.06
N LEU A 4 16.82 -2.50 19.16
CA LEU A 4 16.31 -3.85 19.23
C LEU A 4 16.56 -4.48 17.86
N ILE A 5 17.44 -5.47 17.82
CA ILE A 5 17.75 -6.19 16.61
C ILE A 5 16.63 -7.21 16.41
N ILE A 6 15.84 -7.03 15.34
CA ILE A 6 14.96 -8.09 14.88
C ILE A 6 15.87 -9.29 14.53
N PRO A 7 15.55 -10.51 14.96
CA PRO A 7 16.33 -11.68 14.61
C PRO A 7 16.56 -11.72 13.09
N ASP A 8 17.79 -11.91 12.66
CA ASP A 8 18.19 -11.96 11.23
C ASP A 8 17.32 -12.90 10.39
N LYS A 9 16.79 -13.95 11.03
CA LYS A 9 15.89 -14.92 10.40
C LYS A 9 14.54 -14.27 10.03
N VAL A 10 13.95 -13.48 10.94
CA VAL A 10 12.68 -12.78 10.70
C VAL A 10 12.85 -11.70 9.64
N GLN A 11 13.96 -10.94 9.71
CA GLN A 11 14.31 -9.95 8.70
C GLN A 11 14.45 -10.60 7.30
N LYS A 12 15.13 -11.75 7.22
CA LYS A 12 15.28 -12.50 5.95
C LYS A 12 13.98 -13.09 5.44
N GLU A 13 13.13 -13.63 6.32
CA GLU A 13 11.82 -14.16 5.94
C GLU A 13 10.94 -13.05 5.38
N MET A 14 10.82 -11.93 6.08
CA MET A 14 10.04 -10.78 5.61
C MET A 14 10.56 -10.21 4.29
N LEU A 15 11.88 -10.12 4.12
CA LEU A 15 12.50 -9.67 2.87
C LEU A 15 12.36 -10.71 1.74
N THR A 16 12.19 -12.00 2.05
CA THR A 16 12.10 -13.07 1.06
C THR A 16 10.68 -13.21 0.52
N ASP A 17 9.68 -13.18 1.38
CA ASP A 17 8.26 -13.27 0.99
C ASP A 17 7.82 -12.10 0.10
N PHE A 18 8.56 -10.99 0.15
CA PHE A 18 8.27 -9.75 -0.56
C PHE A 18 9.12 -9.47 -1.80
N ARG A 19 10.01 -10.38 -2.22
CA ARG A 19 10.87 -10.22 -3.42
C ARG A 19 10.11 -10.08 -4.73
N ILE A 20 8.82 -10.37 -4.75
CA ILE A 20 8.03 -10.46 -5.98
C ILE A 20 7.72 -9.10 -6.61
N MET A 21 7.82 -7.98 -5.90
CA MET A 21 7.41 -6.66 -6.40
C MET A 21 8.54 -5.69 -6.79
N GLY A 22 9.82 -6.02 -6.57
CA GLY A 22 10.95 -5.21 -7.08
C GLY A 22 11.08 -3.79 -6.52
N GLU A 23 10.26 -3.39 -5.57
CA GLU A 23 10.27 -2.04 -4.99
C GLU A 23 10.93 -2.03 -3.61
N THR A 24 11.57 -0.91 -3.28
CA THR A 24 12.20 -0.66 -1.99
C THR A 24 11.15 -0.59 -0.88
N LYS A 25 11.43 -1.21 0.25
CA LYS A 25 10.44 -1.40 1.32
C LYS A 25 10.86 -0.68 2.58
N GLY A 26 9.96 0.18 3.08
CA GLY A 26 10.07 0.68 4.42
C GLY A 26 9.68 -0.40 5.42
N LEU A 27 10.55 -0.69 6.38
CA LEU A 27 10.22 -1.56 7.50
C LEU A 27 10.09 -0.72 8.77
N ILE A 28 9.01 -0.93 9.50
CA ILE A 28 8.79 -0.34 10.82
C ILE A 28 8.16 -1.38 11.75
N GLY A 29 8.47 -1.33 13.03
CA GLY A 29 7.88 -2.21 14.02
C GLY A 29 7.57 -1.49 15.31
N GLY A 30 6.48 -1.91 15.96
CA GLY A 30 6.04 -1.45 17.25
C GLY A 30 5.68 -2.61 18.16
N TYR A 31 5.91 -2.46 19.45
CA TYR A 31 5.41 -3.41 20.45
C TYR A 31 3.88 -3.47 20.39
N CYS A 32 3.31 -4.66 20.64
CA CYS A 32 1.86 -4.86 20.77
C CYS A 32 1.34 -4.29 22.09
N GLU A 33 1.53 -3.01 22.28
CA GLU A 33 1.13 -2.18 23.44
C GLU A 33 0.35 -0.96 22.89
N ASP A 34 -0.24 -0.17 23.79
CA ASP A 34 -0.96 1.05 23.40
C ASP A 34 -0.10 1.96 22.51
N GLU A 35 -0.69 2.44 21.41
CA GLU A 35 -0.07 3.31 20.43
C GLU A 35 1.16 2.72 19.70
N PHE A 36 1.49 1.44 19.92
CA PHE A 36 2.59 0.71 19.29
C PHE A 36 3.94 1.40 19.42
N PRO A 37 4.56 1.43 20.64
CA PRO A 37 5.89 2.00 20.83
C PRO A 37 6.90 1.41 19.86
N VAL A 38 7.64 2.27 19.15
CA VAL A 38 8.61 1.84 18.12
C VAL A 38 9.66 0.92 18.71
N CYS A 39 9.84 -0.25 18.12
CA CYS A 39 10.91 -1.19 18.44
C CYS A 39 11.91 -1.33 17.30
N TYR A 40 11.53 -0.99 16.08
CA TYR A 40 12.38 -1.09 14.90
C TYR A 40 11.94 -0.10 13.81
N ALA A 41 12.89 0.44 13.05
CA ALA A 41 12.67 1.06 11.75
C ALA A 41 13.96 0.95 10.92
N ASN A 42 13.83 0.88 9.59
CA ASN A 42 14.98 0.89 8.70
C ASN A 42 15.15 2.25 8.01
N GLU A 43 16.33 2.47 7.42
CA GLU A 43 16.68 3.69 6.69
C GLU A 43 15.70 3.97 5.52
N GLU A 44 15.18 2.92 4.91
CA GLU A 44 14.24 3.07 3.81
C GLU A 44 12.91 3.64 4.27
N MET A 45 12.43 3.25 5.46
CA MET A 45 11.23 3.82 6.06
C MET A 45 11.42 5.32 6.34
N ALA A 46 12.57 5.71 6.89
CA ALA A 46 12.89 7.11 7.10
C ALA A 46 12.84 7.88 5.77
N ARG A 47 13.50 7.39 4.72
CA ARG A 47 13.52 8.00 3.39
C ARG A 47 12.13 8.10 2.75
N MET A 48 11.30 7.05 2.85
CA MET A 48 9.93 7.05 2.33
C MET A 48 9.07 8.13 2.98
N LEU A 49 9.29 8.39 4.27
CA LEU A 49 8.59 9.44 5.01
C LEU A 49 9.26 10.82 4.89
N GLY A 50 10.40 10.93 4.18
CA GLY A 50 11.09 12.18 3.94
C GLY A 50 12.04 12.64 5.06
N TYR A 51 12.52 11.69 5.87
CA TYR A 51 13.51 11.93 6.92
C TYR A 51 14.90 11.45 6.49
N ASP A 52 15.94 12.14 6.96
CA ASP A 52 17.33 11.85 6.60
C ASP A 52 17.92 10.68 7.40
N ALA A 53 17.36 10.41 8.60
CA ALA A 53 17.81 9.34 9.48
C ALA A 53 16.64 8.70 10.24
N VAL A 54 16.83 7.46 10.71
CA VAL A 54 15.83 6.72 11.50
C VAL A 54 15.56 7.43 12.84
N GLU A 55 16.58 7.99 13.47
CA GLU A 55 16.46 8.71 14.73
C GLU A 55 15.56 9.93 14.59
N GLU A 56 15.69 10.66 13.49
CA GLU A 56 14.84 11.82 13.19
C GLU A 56 13.39 11.40 12.98
N LEU A 57 13.16 10.32 12.25
CA LEU A 57 11.82 9.74 12.08
C LEU A 57 11.22 9.39 13.44
N ILE A 58 11.94 8.64 14.29
CA ILE A 58 11.44 8.19 15.60
C ILE A 58 11.09 9.38 16.50
N GLU A 59 11.89 10.44 16.50
CA GLU A 59 11.61 11.67 17.23
C GLU A 59 10.34 12.36 16.70
N ALA A 60 10.21 12.47 15.38
CA ALA A 60 9.07 13.14 14.73
C ALA A 60 7.73 12.43 14.97
N ILE A 61 7.74 11.10 15.10
CA ILE A 61 6.54 10.30 15.41
C ILE A 61 6.32 10.09 16.92
N ASP A 62 7.06 10.78 17.77
CA ASP A 62 6.98 10.66 19.24
C ASP A 62 7.20 9.20 19.72
N GLY A 63 8.04 8.43 19.02
CA GLY A 63 8.34 7.04 19.32
C GLY A 63 7.17 6.08 19.16
N LYS A 64 6.11 6.44 18.42
CA LYS A 64 4.85 5.67 18.29
C LYS A 64 4.55 5.36 16.84
N VAL A 65 4.43 4.08 16.49
CA VAL A 65 4.13 3.65 15.11
C VAL A 65 2.79 4.20 14.63
N ILE A 66 1.78 4.31 15.51
CA ILE A 66 0.46 4.86 15.16
C ILE A 66 0.54 6.27 14.53
N ASN A 67 1.60 7.04 14.83
CA ASN A 67 1.78 8.37 14.29
C ASN A 67 2.32 8.39 12.85
N THR A 68 2.71 7.24 12.30
CA THR A 68 2.97 7.09 10.86
C THR A 68 1.70 6.90 10.03
N ILE A 69 0.54 6.73 10.67
CA ILE A 69 -0.75 6.53 10.04
C ILE A 69 -1.52 7.84 10.04
N HIS A 70 -2.11 8.21 8.89
CA HIS A 70 -2.97 9.39 8.81
C HIS A 70 -4.08 9.32 9.86
N PRO A 71 -4.37 10.40 10.62
CA PRO A 71 -5.33 10.37 11.73
C PRO A 71 -6.69 9.75 11.38
N ASP A 72 -7.23 10.08 10.22
CA ASP A 72 -8.54 9.57 9.78
C ASP A 72 -8.55 8.06 9.48
N ASP A 73 -7.37 7.45 9.26
CA ASP A 73 -7.27 6.04 8.86
C ASP A 73 -6.94 5.13 10.06
N ARG A 74 -6.56 5.71 11.21
CA ARG A 74 -6.07 4.96 12.39
C ARG A 74 -7.08 3.95 12.92
N GLU A 75 -8.33 4.35 13.06
CA GLU A 75 -9.40 3.48 13.59
C GLU A 75 -9.58 2.24 12.69
N GLN A 76 -9.59 2.46 11.37
CA GLN A 76 -9.73 1.37 10.41
C GLN A 76 -8.51 0.43 10.44
N VAL A 77 -7.30 0.97 10.50
CA VAL A 77 -6.06 0.17 10.57
C VAL A 77 -6.02 -0.68 11.84
N ILE A 78 -6.36 -0.12 13.00
CA ILE A 78 -6.42 -0.87 14.26
C ILE A 78 -7.43 -2.02 14.14
N LYS A 79 -8.59 -1.76 13.54
CA LYS A 79 -9.61 -2.79 13.33
C LYS A 79 -9.15 -3.89 12.37
N ASP A 80 -8.41 -3.54 11.31
CA ASP A 80 -7.87 -4.50 10.34
C ASP A 80 -6.79 -5.41 10.97
N ILE A 81 -5.97 -4.86 11.89
CA ILE A 81 -4.97 -5.62 12.64
C ILE A 81 -5.65 -6.57 13.66
N GLY A 82 -6.76 -6.13 14.25
CA GLY A 82 -7.51 -6.87 15.28
C GLY A 82 -7.01 -6.58 16.70
N ASP A 83 -7.74 -7.12 17.69
CA ASP A 83 -7.53 -6.84 19.11
C ASP A 83 -6.67 -7.91 19.83
N GLU A 84 -6.44 -9.07 19.20
CA GLU A 84 -5.70 -10.18 19.78
C GLU A 84 -4.39 -10.41 19.03
N TYR A 85 -3.26 -10.25 19.72
CA TYR A 85 -1.93 -10.45 19.18
C TYR A 85 -1.33 -11.77 19.65
N TYR A 86 -0.87 -12.59 18.68
CA TYR A 86 -0.12 -13.82 18.94
C TYR A 86 1.00 -13.99 17.91
N GLU A 87 2.06 -14.67 18.28
CA GLU A 87 3.18 -14.91 17.39
C GLU A 87 2.74 -15.62 16.09
N GLY A 88 3.13 -15.06 14.96
CA GLY A 88 2.79 -15.56 13.64
C GLY A 88 1.51 -14.98 13.04
N LEU A 89 0.71 -14.20 13.78
CA LEU A 89 -0.39 -13.43 13.21
C LEU A 89 0.12 -12.54 12.06
N THR A 90 -0.59 -12.54 10.94
CA THR A 90 -0.29 -11.69 9.79
C THR A 90 -1.51 -10.89 9.40
N TYR A 91 -1.30 -9.68 8.89
CA TYR A 91 -2.35 -8.84 8.34
C TYR A 91 -1.87 -8.10 7.09
N GLU A 92 -2.82 -7.61 6.31
CA GLU A 92 -2.58 -6.69 5.21
C GLU A 92 -3.64 -5.58 5.26
N THR A 93 -3.19 -4.33 5.24
CA THR A 93 -4.08 -3.16 5.24
C THR A 93 -3.53 -2.06 4.34
N THR A 94 -4.38 -1.12 3.95
CA THR A 94 -4.03 0.00 3.06
C THR A 94 -4.48 1.29 3.71
N TYR A 95 -3.56 2.25 3.85
CA TYR A 95 -3.82 3.52 4.49
C TYR A 95 -2.89 4.62 3.96
N ARG A 96 -3.14 5.86 4.36
CA ARG A 96 -2.30 7.00 4.04
C ARG A 96 -1.22 7.18 5.09
N MET A 97 0.02 7.38 4.63
CA MET A 97 1.16 7.75 5.47
C MET A 97 1.53 9.22 5.22
N PRO A 98 1.56 10.06 6.28
CA PRO A 98 2.03 11.44 6.15
C PRO A 98 3.56 11.49 6.04
N ARG A 99 4.07 12.38 5.16
CA ARG A 99 5.49 12.69 5.04
C ARG A 99 5.86 13.94 5.83
N LYS A 100 7.16 14.11 6.06
CA LYS A 100 7.76 15.30 6.73
C LYS A 100 7.34 16.62 6.07
N ASP A 101 7.15 16.65 4.77
CA ASP A 101 6.75 17.85 4.01
C ASP A 101 5.23 18.13 4.08
N GLY A 102 4.47 17.34 4.82
CA GLY A 102 3.02 17.45 4.95
C GLY A 102 2.22 16.78 3.82
N SER A 103 2.88 16.23 2.80
CA SER A 103 2.21 15.39 1.81
C SER A 103 1.85 14.03 2.40
N CYS A 104 0.95 13.30 1.73
CA CYS A 104 0.59 11.93 2.09
C CYS A 104 0.71 11.03 0.88
N PHE A 105 1.01 9.76 1.12
CA PHE A 105 0.98 8.73 0.09
C PHE A 105 0.20 7.50 0.57
N TRP A 106 -0.33 6.74 -0.39
CA TRP A 106 -0.98 5.47 -0.12
C TRP A 106 0.06 4.38 0.08
N THR A 107 -0.05 3.64 1.17
CA THR A 107 0.77 2.46 1.44
C THR A 107 -0.08 1.21 1.51
N VAL A 108 0.48 0.08 1.06
CA VAL A 108 0.06 -1.26 1.47
C VAL A 108 1.03 -1.69 2.55
N ASP A 109 0.50 -2.03 3.70
CA ASP A 109 1.21 -2.52 4.86
C ASP A 109 0.92 -4.00 5.06
N LYS A 110 1.98 -4.81 5.06
CA LYS A 110 1.93 -6.23 5.40
C LYS A 110 2.69 -6.45 6.69
N GLY A 111 1.93 -6.72 7.74
CA GLY A 111 2.47 -6.91 9.06
C GLY A 111 2.50 -8.37 9.51
N LYS A 112 3.44 -8.67 10.39
CA LYS A 112 3.56 -9.94 11.08
C LYS A 112 3.90 -9.71 12.55
N VAL A 113 3.18 -10.39 13.43
CA VAL A 113 3.50 -10.43 14.87
C VAL A 113 4.64 -11.41 15.11
N VAL A 114 5.68 -10.94 15.79
CA VAL A 114 6.86 -11.72 16.16
C VAL A 114 7.15 -11.57 17.65
N GLN A 115 7.85 -12.55 18.22
CA GLN A 115 8.42 -12.41 19.54
C GLN A 115 9.81 -11.76 19.42
N THR A 116 10.02 -10.70 20.17
CA THR A 116 11.31 -10.00 20.25
C THR A 116 12.26 -10.70 21.22
N GLU A 117 13.56 -10.35 21.20
CA GLU A 117 14.58 -10.96 22.07
C GLU A 117 14.31 -10.75 23.57
N ASP A 118 13.59 -9.69 23.93
CA ASP A 118 13.16 -9.40 25.31
C ASP A 118 11.85 -10.14 25.69
N GLY A 119 11.34 -11.02 24.80
CA GLY A 119 10.17 -11.86 25.04
C GLY A 119 8.83 -11.19 24.87
N LYS A 120 8.81 -9.92 24.39
CA LYS A 120 7.56 -9.21 24.09
C LYS A 120 7.06 -9.53 22.68
N LEU A 121 5.78 -9.31 22.45
CA LEU A 121 5.22 -9.34 21.10
C LEU A 121 5.39 -7.96 20.42
N ALA A 122 5.78 -7.98 19.16
CA ALA A 122 5.84 -6.79 18.34
C ALA A 122 5.29 -7.08 16.93
N ILE A 123 4.64 -6.09 16.34
CA ILE A 123 4.27 -6.10 14.94
C ILE A 123 5.47 -5.55 14.15
N ILE A 124 5.86 -6.27 13.10
CA ILE A 124 6.80 -5.76 12.11
C ILE A 124 6.07 -5.63 10.79
N SER A 125 6.05 -4.42 10.26
CA SER A 125 5.34 -4.03 9.05
C SER A 125 6.32 -3.79 7.90
N ALA A 126 5.98 -4.30 6.72
CA ALA A 126 6.61 -3.94 5.46
C ALA A 126 5.65 -3.03 4.67
N CYS A 127 6.04 -1.78 4.50
CA CYS A 127 5.25 -0.75 3.86
C CYS A 127 5.71 -0.52 2.41
N TYR A 128 4.76 -0.38 1.49
CA TYR A 128 4.98 -0.15 0.06
C TYR A 128 4.30 1.13 -0.39
N ASP A 129 5.04 2.05 -1.01
CA ASP A 129 4.44 3.23 -1.64
C ASP A 129 3.68 2.83 -2.90
N MET A 130 2.37 2.94 -2.85
CA MET A 130 1.46 2.62 -3.95
C MET A 130 1.04 3.84 -4.77
N THR A 131 1.57 5.02 -4.50
CA THR A 131 1.14 6.27 -5.13
C THR A 131 1.22 6.18 -6.65
N SER A 132 2.34 5.73 -7.19
CA SER A 132 2.52 5.61 -8.64
C SER A 132 1.57 4.60 -9.30
N PHE A 133 1.18 3.56 -8.57
CA PHE A 133 0.22 2.57 -9.04
C PHE A 133 -1.20 3.17 -9.06
N VAL A 134 -1.62 3.81 -7.98
CA VAL A 134 -2.93 4.45 -7.86
C VAL A 134 -3.09 5.56 -8.90
N GLU A 135 -2.08 6.41 -9.08
CA GLU A 135 -2.09 7.47 -10.09
C GLU A 135 -2.20 6.93 -11.51
N ARG A 136 -1.45 5.88 -11.84
CA ARG A 136 -1.54 5.23 -13.16
C ARG A 136 -2.92 4.60 -13.39
N HIS A 137 -3.48 3.96 -12.39
CA HIS A 137 -4.81 3.34 -12.47
C HIS A 137 -5.89 4.42 -12.70
N LYS A 138 -5.87 5.48 -11.91
CA LYS A 138 -6.78 6.62 -12.07
C LYS A 138 -6.68 7.26 -13.45
N LYS A 139 -5.47 7.50 -13.94
CA LYS A 139 -5.24 8.06 -15.28
C LYS A 139 -5.75 7.14 -16.40
N LEU A 140 -5.65 5.82 -16.21
CA LEU A 140 -6.18 4.85 -17.15
C LEU A 140 -7.71 4.85 -17.15
N GLU A 141 -8.34 4.92 -15.98
CA GLU A 141 -9.79 5.04 -15.85
C GLU A 141 -10.32 6.33 -16.49
N GLU A 142 -9.69 7.46 -16.21
CA GLU A 142 -10.03 8.75 -16.82
C GLU A 142 -9.93 8.68 -18.35
N LYS A 143 -8.86 8.07 -18.87
CA LYS A 143 -8.69 7.87 -20.32
C LYS A 143 -9.76 6.96 -20.92
N ASN A 144 -10.13 5.89 -20.23
CA ASN A 144 -11.18 4.98 -20.66
C ASN A 144 -12.54 5.68 -20.68
N MET A 145 -12.86 6.47 -19.64
CA MET A 145 -14.11 7.25 -19.57
C MET A 145 -14.18 8.27 -20.71
N LEU A 146 -13.08 8.99 -20.99
CA LEU A 146 -13.01 9.97 -22.08
C LEU A 146 -13.15 9.28 -23.45
N SER A 147 -12.50 8.14 -23.63
CA SER A 147 -12.60 7.32 -24.85
C SER A 147 -14.04 6.85 -25.07
N GLN A 148 -14.70 6.36 -24.01
CA GLN A 148 -16.09 5.93 -24.06
C GLN A 148 -17.02 7.09 -24.42
N ALA A 149 -16.88 8.24 -23.75
CA ALA A 149 -17.66 9.44 -24.04
C ALA A 149 -17.46 9.93 -25.48
N THR A 150 -16.24 9.80 -26.02
CA THR A 150 -15.94 10.14 -27.41
C THR A 150 -16.67 9.21 -28.38
N ILE A 151 -16.60 7.89 -28.11
CA ILE A 151 -17.28 6.87 -28.93
C ILE A 151 -18.80 7.08 -28.93
N ASP A 152 -19.38 7.40 -27.75
CA ASP A 152 -20.82 7.61 -27.61
C ASP A 152 -21.30 8.90 -28.31
N ASN A 153 -20.40 9.87 -28.53
CA ASN A 153 -20.71 11.14 -29.22
C ASN A 153 -20.35 11.13 -30.71
N ILE A 154 -19.76 10.06 -31.27
CA ILE A 154 -19.50 9.99 -32.72
C ILE A 154 -20.84 9.99 -33.48
N PRO A 155 -21.00 10.89 -34.49
CA PRO A 155 -22.16 10.86 -35.38
C PRO A 155 -22.14 9.58 -36.21
N GLY A 156 -22.94 8.57 -35.86
CA GLY A 156 -22.96 7.25 -36.46
C GLY A 156 -22.62 6.15 -35.46
N GLY A 157 -22.60 4.93 -35.92
CA GLY A 157 -22.25 3.78 -35.10
C GLY A 157 -20.74 3.49 -35.13
N TYR A 158 -20.20 3.00 -34.01
CA TYR A 158 -18.85 2.50 -33.93
C TYR A 158 -18.84 1.01 -33.57
N HIS A 159 -17.98 0.24 -34.23
CA HIS A 159 -17.73 -1.15 -33.88
C HIS A 159 -16.23 -1.48 -34.00
N ARG A 160 -15.80 -2.52 -33.30
CA ARG A 160 -14.48 -3.11 -33.39
C ARG A 160 -14.60 -4.62 -33.55
N CYS A 161 -13.92 -5.18 -34.56
CA CYS A 161 -13.88 -6.60 -34.83
C CYS A 161 -12.49 -7.16 -34.55
N SER A 162 -12.41 -8.47 -34.29
CA SER A 162 -11.17 -9.22 -34.37
C SER A 162 -10.71 -9.39 -35.81
N LEU A 163 -9.39 -9.59 -36.01
CA LEU A 163 -8.82 -9.99 -37.29
C LEU A 163 -8.81 -11.51 -37.48
N GLU A 164 -9.35 -12.25 -36.53
CA GLU A 164 -9.50 -13.70 -36.62
C GLU A 164 -10.54 -14.08 -37.67
N GLU A 165 -10.50 -15.34 -38.11
CA GLU A 165 -11.48 -15.89 -39.07
C GLU A 165 -12.89 -15.72 -38.53
N GLY A 166 -13.80 -15.19 -39.39
CA GLY A 166 -15.17 -14.85 -38.99
C GLY A 166 -15.34 -13.43 -38.42
N HIS A 167 -14.27 -12.67 -38.20
CA HIS A 167 -14.29 -11.28 -37.76
C HIS A 167 -15.27 -10.99 -36.61
N PRO A 168 -15.23 -11.73 -35.48
CA PRO A 168 -16.18 -11.54 -34.40
C PRO A 168 -16.11 -10.10 -33.88
N PHE A 169 -17.27 -9.53 -33.54
CA PHE A 169 -17.34 -8.22 -32.89
C PHE A 169 -16.72 -8.27 -31.48
N LEU A 170 -15.76 -7.42 -31.24
CA LEU A 170 -15.15 -7.21 -29.91
C LEU A 170 -15.85 -6.11 -29.13
N TYR A 171 -16.46 -5.17 -29.85
CA TYR A 171 -17.20 -4.06 -29.28
C TYR A 171 -18.17 -3.48 -30.31
N ILE A 172 -19.36 -3.09 -29.83
CA ILE A 172 -20.39 -2.40 -30.61
C ILE A 172 -20.97 -1.28 -29.74
N SER A 173 -20.99 -0.05 -30.26
CA SER A 173 -21.60 1.07 -29.54
C SER A 173 -23.13 0.96 -29.52
N ASN A 174 -23.77 1.48 -28.49
CA ASN A 174 -25.24 1.51 -28.39
C ASN A 174 -25.89 2.23 -29.58
N ARG A 175 -25.21 3.23 -30.11
CA ARG A 175 -25.68 3.99 -31.26
C ARG A 175 -25.62 3.17 -32.56
N PHE A 176 -24.62 2.30 -32.70
CA PHE A 176 -24.55 1.34 -33.80
C PHE A 176 -25.71 0.35 -33.76
N LEU A 177 -26.02 -0.18 -32.57
CA LEU A 177 -27.17 -1.06 -32.37
C LEU A 177 -28.50 -0.35 -32.70
N ALA A 178 -28.64 0.91 -32.29
CA ALA A 178 -29.85 1.70 -32.60
C ALA A 178 -30.03 2.02 -34.10
N ILE A 179 -28.94 2.01 -34.88
CA ILE A 179 -29.00 2.19 -36.36
C ILE A 179 -29.41 0.89 -37.07
N LEU A 180 -29.06 -0.23 -36.48
CA LEU A 180 -29.39 -1.56 -37.07
C LEU A 180 -30.83 -2.03 -36.77
N GLY A 181 -31.53 -1.40 -35.81
CA GLY A 181 -32.89 -1.76 -35.38
C GLY A 181 -32.85 -2.75 -34.23
#